data_07fb0cdcdf92bc2c72838911bf918232
#
_entry.id   07fb0cdcdf92bc2c72838911bf918232
#
_cell.length_a   1.000
_cell.length_b   1.000
_cell.length_c   1.000
_cell.angle_alpha   90.00
_cell.angle_beta   90.00
_cell.angle_gamma   90.00
#
_symmetry.space_group_name_H-M   'P 1'
#
loop_
_entity.id
_entity.type
_entity.pdbx_description
1 polymer ?
#
loop_
_entity_poly.entity_id
_entity_poly.type
_entity_poly.pdbx_seq_one_letter_code
_entity_poly.pdbx_strand_id
1 'polypeptide(L)'
;MVWGRKVSLEARNKDGVQVDVSALRIDARCVRSRVFDDNELEATIHNASDDTIARFLARGTNIALFAGYEKGAEPGLMYQGNIIDSRTYREGTETLTVIRSIALRSLKRPFTCTPVCLGFRPGSNASQVVDSICAILGLVPIGKEMAAGVEFPAGWTFVGPVSQAIKRLAQDMRAKGLGIYVDLAEMVIFRYSQDSTYSIAYLSPDSGLLSLQDTTDYSGAAHSGLQDLASKVGAKPEKKGDVVLKPEDVDDAYALLDKIFTNMKKTYSARTIVVPKMRPNSLVHIADPRRGVDGLFVVDRMEVAVGNGPDSSFAMDLNLVEA
;
A
#
# COMPACT_ATOMS: atom_id res chain seq x y z
N MET A 1 -27.92 -7.27 -5.86
CA MET A 1 -28.57 -5.94 -5.90
C MET A 1 -27.46 -4.94 -6.13
N VAL A 2 -27.38 -4.31 -7.30
CA VAL A 2 -26.32 -3.33 -7.59
C VAL A 2 -26.70 -2.04 -6.86
N TRP A 3 -25.97 -1.75 -5.80
CA TRP A 3 -26.05 -0.48 -5.10
C TRP A 3 -25.50 0.59 -6.05
N GLY A 4 -26.16 1.73 -6.16
CA GLY A 4 -25.67 2.83 -6.99
C GLY A 4 -24.20 3.12 -6.69
N ARG A 5 -23.34 3.03 -7.70
CA ARG A 5 -21.90 3.33 -7.55
C ARG A 5 -21.72 4.82 -7.52
N LYS A 6 -20.91 5.32 -6.63
CA LYS A 6 -20.56 6.74 -6.55
C LYS A 6 -19.06 6.90 -6.61
N VAL A 7 -18.59 7.61 -7.65
CA VAL A 7 -17.20 8.01 -7.83
C VAL A 7 -17.16 9.52 -7.89
N SER A 8 -16.27 10.14 -7.13
CA SER A 8 -16.05 11.58 -7.13
C SER A 8 -14.56 11.86 -7.27
N LEU A 9 -14.23 12.76 -8.18
CA LEU A 9 -12.87 13.24 -8.38
C LEU A 9 -12.85 14.75 -8.21
N GLU A 10 -12.17 15.21 -7.18
CA GLU A 10 -11.98 16.61 -6.86
C GLU A 10 -10.57 17.04 -7.24
N ALA A 11 -10.46 18.19 -7.89
CA ALA A 11 -9.18 18.76 -8.26
C ALA A 11 -9.03 20.16 -7.65
N ARG A 12 -7.89 20.42 -7.02
CA ARG A 12 -7.55 21.72 -6.43
C ARG A 12 -6.31 22.28 -7.09
N ASN A 13 -6.45 23.40 -7.76
CA ASN A 13 -5.34 24.06 -8.45
C ASN A 13 -4.38 24.77 -7.46
N LYS A 14 -3.31 25.37 -8.00
CA LYS A 14 -2.28 26.09 -7.22
C LYS A 14 -2.82 27.35 -6.51
N ASP A 15 -3.90 27.92 -7.04
CA ASP A 15 -4.55 29.12 -6.48
C ASP A 15 -5.54 28.75 -5.36
N GLY A 16 -5.68 27.46 -5.05
CA GLY A 16 -6.60 26.95 -4.03
C GLY A 16 -8.04 26.78 -4.51
N VAL A 17 -8.33 27.08 -5.78
CA VAL A 17 -9.65 26.85 -6.36
C VAL A 17 -9.88 25.37 -6.57
N GLN A 18 -11.02 24.88 -6.08
CA GLN A 18 -11.44 23.49 -6.18
C GLN A 18 -12.54 23.33 -7.24
N VAL A 19 -12.46 22.26 -8.01
CA VAL A 19 -13.50 21.83 -8.92
C VAL A 19 -13.81 20.35 -8.69
N ASP A 20 -15.08 20.00 -8.78
CA ASP A 20 -15.55 18.62 -8.82
C ASP A 20 -15.81 18.25 -10.29
N VAL A 21 -15.09 17.24 -10.79
CA VAL A 21 -15.25 16.72 -12.15
C VAL A 21 -16.09 15.44 -12.18
N SER A 22 -16.74 15.09 -11.11
CA SER A 22 -17.53 13.85 -10.94
C SER A 22 -18.74 13.74 -11.87
N ALA A 23 -19.19 14.87 -12.44
CA ALA A 23 -20.24 14.89 -13.48
C ALA A 23 -19.78 14.31 -14.81
N LEU A 24 -18.47 14.19 -15.04
CA LEU A 24 -17.88 13.57 -16.22
C LEU A 24 -17.77 12.06 -16.02
N ARG A 25 -17.65 11.32 -17.11
CA ARG A 25 -17.26 9.91 -17.02
C ARG A 25 -15.79 9.82 -16.58
N ILE A 26 -15.55 9.03 -15.53
CA ILE A 26 -14.25 8.83 -14.92
C ILE A 26 -14.01 7.33 -14.80
N ASP A 27 -12.81 6.89 -15.22
CA ASP A 27 -12.27 5.57 -14.95
C ASP A 27 -10.94 5.75 -14.24
N ALA A 28 -10.81 5.23 -13.01
CA ALA A 28 -9.66 5.46 -12.18
C ALA A 28 -9.14 4.16 -11.56
N ARG A 29 -7.82 4.07 -11.48
CA ARG A 29 -7.10 2.98 -10.81
C ARG A 29 -6.07 3.58 -9.88
N CYS A 30 -6.13 3.24 -8.59
CA CYS A 30 -5.11 3.67 -7.65
C CYS A 30 -4.51 2.48 -6.89
N VAL A 31 -3.23 2.59 -6.59
CA VAL A 31 -2.48 1.61 -5.81
C VAL A 31 -2.06 2.25 -4.50
N ARG A 32 -2.24 1.53 -3.41
CA ARG A 32 -1.79 1.90 -2.07
C ARG A 32 -1.13 0.71 -1.39
N SER A 33 -0.05 0.92 -0.66
CA SER A 33 0.74 -0.15 -0.07
C SER A 33 1.21 0.19 1.33
N ARG A 34 1.35 -0.84 2.17
CA ARG A 34 2.03 -0.77 3.47
C ARG A 34 3.56 -0.79 3.32
N VAL A 35 4.05 -1.31 2.21
CA VAL A 35 5.47 -1.18 1.85
C VAL A 35 5.70 0.24 1.38
N PHE A 36 6.82 0.84 1.86
CA PHE A 36 7.18 2.19 1.45
C PHE A 36 7.46 2.23 -0.06
N ASP A 37 6.44 2.57 -0.80
CA ASP A 37 6.46 2.78 -2.24
C ASP A 37 5.61 4.00 -2.59
N ASP A 38 5.79 4.57 -3.76
CA ASP A 38 4.95 5.70 -4.19
C ASP A 38 3.54 5.17 -4.49
N ASN A 39 2.56 5.64 -3.72
CA ASN A 39 1.16 5.39 -4.02
C ASN A 39 0.78 6.17 -5.27
N GLU A 40 0.22 5.50 -6.26
CA GLU A 40 -0.08 6.05 -7.58
C GLU A 40 -1.57 6.04 -7.87
N LEU A 41 -2.00 7.04 -8.66
CA LEU A 41 -3.31 7.06 -9.31
C LEU A 41 -3.11 7.29 -10.81
N GLU A 42 -3.80 6.51 -11.60
CA GLU A 42 -4.08 6.78 -13.01
C GLU A 42 -5.60 6.96 -13.18
N ALA A 43 -6.01 8.04 -13.80
CA ALA A 43 -7.42 8.27 -14.08
C ALA A 43 -7.61 8.81 -15.50
N THR A 44 -8.64 8.30 -16.17
CA THR A 44 -9.12 8.75 -17.49
C THR A 44 -10.41 9.52 -17.28
N ILE A 45 -10.42 10.78 -17.69
CA ILE A 45 -11.58 11.67 -17.66
C ILE A 45 -12.06 11.90 -19.08
N HIS A 46 -13.32 11.59 -19.33
CA HIS A 46 -13.95 11.70 -20.64
C HIS A 46 -14.56 13.09 -20.84
N ASN A 47 -14.32 13.69 -22.00
CA ASN A 47 -14.95 14.92 -22.49
C ASN A 47 -14.82 16.12 -21.52
N ALA A 48 -13.67 16.23 -20.84
CA ALA A 48 -13.38 17.43 -20.07
C ALA A 48 -13.19 18.64 -21.02
N SER A 49 -13.67 19.82 -20.59
CA SER A 49 -13.46 21.05 -21.36
C SER A 49 -12.01 21.50 -21.32
N ASP A 50 -11.57 22.24 -22.35
CA ASP A 50 -10.20 22.77 -22.43
C ASP A 50 -9.84 23.63 -21.20
N ASP A 51 -10.80 24.40 -20.66
CA ASP A 51 -10.60 25.19 -19.43
C ASP A 51 -10.40 24.29 -18.22
N THR A 52 -11.19 23.22 -18.09
CA THR A 52 -11.03 22.23 -17.01
C THR A 52 -9.67 21.54 -17.10
N ILE A 53 -9.25 21.14 -18.30
CA ILE A 53 -7.95 20.49 -18.52
C ILE A 53 -6.81 21.43 -18.13
N ALA A 54 -6.83 22.67 -18.65
CA ALA A 54 -5.75 23.63 -18.44
C ALA A 54 -5.60 24.05 -16.97
N ARG A 55 -6.71 24.20 -16.25
CA ARG A 55 -6.73 24.77 -14.89
C ARG A 55 -6.69 23.72 -13.79
N PHE A 56 -7.30 22.56 -14.01
CA PHE A 56 -7.56 21.58 -12.94
C PHE A 56 -6.98 20.20 -13.22
N LEU A 57 -6.68 19.86 -14.46
CA LEU A 57 -6.07 18.57 -14.79
C LEU A 57 -4.60 18.72 -15.22
N ALA A 58 -4.02 19.89 -15.01
CA ALA A 58 -2.63 20.17 -15.33
C ALA A 58 -1.67 19.64 -14.25
N ARG A 59 -0.42 19.47 -14.65
CA ARG A 59 0.67 19.05 -13.74
C ARG A 59 0.78 19.96 -12.51
N GLY A 60 0.87 19.35 -11.33
CA GLY A 60 0.99 20.02 -10.05
C GLY A 60 -0.34 20.37 -9.39
N THR A 61 -1.47 20.04 -10.00
CA THR A 61 -2.79 20.11 -9.38
C THR A 61 -2.93 18.98 -8.35
N ASN A 62 -3.49 19.29 -7.19
CA ASN A 62 -3.83 18.28 -6.19
C ASN A 62 -5.17 17.65 -6.56
N ILE A 63 -5.25 16.32 -6.48
CA ILE A 63 -6.47 15.56 -6.74
C ILE A 63 -6.79 14.63 -5.58
N ALA A 64 -8.10 14.44 -5.37
CA ALA A 64 -8.65 13.49 -4.40
C ALA A 64 -9.72 12.64 -5.07
N LEU A 65 -9.55 11.30 -4.99
CA LEU A 65 -10.51 10.32 -5.49
C LEU A 65 -11.31 9.76 -4.33
N PHE A 66 -12.64 9.83 -4.45
CA PHE A 66 -13.57 9.21 -3.52
C PHE A 66 -14.39 8.14 -4.24
N ALA A 67 -14.64 7.02 -3.58
CA ALA A 67 -15.49 5.97 -4.09
C ALA A 67 -16.32 5.31 -2.99
N GLY A 68 -17.51 4.85 -3.36
CA GLY A 68 -18.45 4.20 -2.46
C GLY A 68 -19.79 3.90 -3.13
N TYR A 69 -20.82 3.85 -2.35
CA TYR A 69 -22.17 3.51 -2.82
C TYR A 69 -23.15 4.61 -2.42
N GLU A 70 -24.19 4.83 -3.22
CA GLU A 70 -25.25 5.82 -2.93
C GLU A 70 -26.07 5.44 -1.69
N LYS A 71 -26.24 4.14 -1.47
CA LYS A 71 -26.97 3.61 -0.29
C LYS A 71 -25.97 2.93 0.63
N GLY A 72 -25.73 3.49 1.80
CA GLY A 72 -24.82 2.94 2.80
C GLY A 72 -23.89 3.98 3.36
N ALA A 73 -22.60 3.63 3.55
CA ALA A 73 -21.59 4.56 4.02
C ALA A 73 -21.26 5.60 2.93
N GLU A 74 -21.00 6.83 3.35
CA GLU A 74 -20.49 7.87 2.45
C GLU A 74 -19.25 7.41 1.69
N PRO A 75 -19.06 7.89 0.43
CA PRO A 75 -17.86 7.58 -0.33
C PRO A 75 -16.61 7.93 0.49
N GLY A 76 -15.71 6.97 0.61
CA GLY A 76 -14.46 7.15 1.32
C GLY A 76 -13.38 7.72 0.40
N LEU A 77 -12.40 8.41 1.01
CA LEU A 77 -11.21 8.86 0.31
C LEU A 77 -10.33 7.65 -0.07
N MET A 78 -10.27 7.35 -1.37
CA MET A 78 -9.47 6.27 -1.91
C MET A 78 -8.05 6.68 -2.20
N TYR A 79 -7.86 7.94 -2.65
CA TYR A 79 -6.56 8.44 -3.04
C TYR A 79 -6.49 9.97 -2.91
N GLN A 80 -5.31 10.50 -2.58
CA GLN A 80 -4.98 11.91 -2.65
C GLN A 80 -3.53 12.10 -3.10
N GLY A 81 -3.32 12.96 -4.08
CA GLY A 81 -1.97 13.23 -4.59
C GLY A 81 -1.91 14.40 -5.56
N ASN A 82 -0.75 14.58 -6.18
CA ASN A 82 -0.54 15.64 -7.16
C ASN A 82 -0.33 15.06 -8.56
N ILE A 83 -0.93 15.66 -9.56
CA ILE A 83 -0.76 15.29 -10.96
C ILE A 83 0.70 15.52 -11.37
N ILE A 84 1.36 14.48 -11.84
CA ILE A 84 2.73 14.51 -12.39
C ILE A 84 2.76 14.52 -13.91
N ASP A 85 1.75 13.91 -14.53
CA ASP A 85 1.59 13.85 -15.97
C ASP A 85 0.12 13.97 -16.35
N SER A 86 -0.16 14.65 -17.45
CA SER A 86 -1.49 14.82 -18.01
C SER A 86 -1.40 14.82 -19.53
N ARG A 87 -2.17 13.97 -20.17
CA ARG A 87 -2.19 13.83 -21.63
C ARG A 87 -3.62 13.78 -22.11
N THR A 88 -3.90 14.59 -23.14
CA THR A 88 -5.21 14.63 -23.78
C THR A 88 -5.08 14.14 -25.20
N TYR A 89 -5.95 13.25 -25.61
CA TYR A 89 -6.03 12.75 -26.98
C TYR A 89 -7.49 12.48 -27.35
N ARG A 90 -7.73 12.33 -28.64
CA ARG A 90 -9.08 12.06 -29.17
C ARG A 90 -9.17 10.60 -29.60
N GLU A 91 -10.23 9.93 -29.15
CA GLU A 91 -10.57 8.56 -29.54
C GLU A 91 -12.00 8.55 -30.09
N GLY A 92 -12.12 8.39 -31.42
CA GLY A 92 -13.41 8.50 -32.09
C GLY A 92 -14.04 9.88 -31.88
N THR A 93 -15.19 9.93 -31.24
CA THR A 93 -15.94 11.15 -30.91
C THR A 93 -15.62 11.71 -29.53
N GLU A 94 -14.90 10.96 -28.70
CA GLU A 94 -14.59 11.33 -27.31
C GLU A 94 -13.21 11.97 -27.21
N THR A 95 -13.10 12.91 -26.29
CA THR A 95 -11.81 13.47 -25.84
C THR A 95 -11.46 12.81 -24.50
N LEU A 96 -10.31 12.15 -24.44
CA LEU A 96 -9.83 11.45 -23.26
C LEU A 96 -8.67 12.22 -22.64
N THR A 97 -8.78 12.55 -21.36
CA THR A 97 -7.70 13.14 -20.59
C THR A 97 -7.21 12.12 -19.57
N VAL A 98 -6.02 11.58 -19.80
CA VAL A 98 -5.36 10.64 -18.88
C VAL A 98 -4.43 11.42 -17.97
N ILE A 99 -4.64 11.27 -16.68
CA ILE A 99 -3.79 11.88 -15.65
C ILE A 99 -3.10 10.80 -14.86
N ARG A 100 -1.83 11.03 -14.53
CA ARG A 100 -1.07 10.24 -13.56
C ARG A 100 -0.73 11.13 -12.37
N SER A 101 -0.96 10.60 -11.19
CA SER A 101 -0.70 11.28 -9.93
C SER A 101 0.05 10.36 -8.97
N ILE A 102 0.91 10.95 -8.17
CA ILE A 102 1.55 10.26 -7.05
C ILE A 102 1.20 10.95 -5.74
N ALA A 103 1.15 10.17 -4.66
CA ALA A 103 0.84 10.68 -3.34
C ALA A 103 1.95 11.64 -2.89
N LEU A 104 1.70 12.94 -3.06
CA LEU A 104 2.64 14.00 -2.80
C LEU A 104 1.96 15.14 -2.06
N ARG A 105 2.65 15.73 -1.12
CA ARG A 105 2.21 16.98 -0.49
C ARG A 105 3.01 18.21 -0.91
N SER A 106 4.16 18.05 -1.52
CA SER A 106 4.92 19.21 -2.02
C SER A 106 4.59 19.48 -3.48
N LEU A 107 3.93 20.59 -3.75
CA LEU A 107 3.58 21.09 -5.09
C LEU A 107 4.80 21.32 -6.01
N LYS A 108 6.03 21.32 -5.45
CA LYS A 108 7.23 21.70 -6.21
C LYS A 108 8.14 20.52 -6.56
N ARG A 109 8.12 19.42 -5.78
CA ARG A 109 9.00 18.26 -6.01
C ARG A 109 8.31 16.97 -5.56
N PRO A 110 8.54 15.85 -6.26
CA PRO A 110 8.14 14.55 -5.79
C PRO A 110 8.67 14.29 -4.38
N PHE A 111 7.86 13.71 -3.52
CA PHE A 111 8.21 13.25 -2.18
C PHE A 111 9.55 12.48 -2.17
N THR A 112 9.73 11.59 -3.17
CA THR A 112 10.94 10.80 -3.35
C THR A 112 12.20 11.63 -3.59
N CYS A 113 12.06 12.85 -4.11
CA CYS A 113 13.19 13.71 -4.50
C CYS A 113 13.39 14.92 -3.58
N THR A 114 12.58 15.10 -2.52
CA THR A 114 12.74 16.22 -1.58
C THR A 114 14.04 16.04 -0.78
N PRO A 115 15.05 16.93 -0.95
CA PRO A 115 16.30 16.82 -0.22
C PRO A 115 16.11 17.24 1.24
N VAL A 116 16.67 16.47 2.14
CA VAL A 116 16.69 16.79 3.58
C VAL A 116 18.09 16.65 4.14
N CYS A 117 18.37 17.47 5.15
CA CYS A 117 19.54 17.36 6.01
C CYS A 117 19.01 17.29 7.45
N LEU A 118 19.07 16.11 8.04
CA LEU A 118 18.55 15.83 9.37
C LEU A 118 19.70 15.43 10.28
N GLY A 119 19.77 16.05 11.47
CA GLY A 119 20.77 15.74 12.48
C GLY A 119 20.15 15.74 13.87
N PHE A 120 20.29 14.62 14.57
CA PHE A 120 19.79 14.44 15.92
C PHE A 120 20.94 14.04 16.85
N ARG A 121 20.93 14.58 18.06
CA ARG A 121 21.96 14.38 19.08
C ARG A 121 21.95 12.94 19.59
N PRO A 122 23.07 12.46 20.16
CA PRO A 122 23.09 11.22 20.94
C PRO A 122 21.98 11.19 22.00
N GLY A 123 21.29 10.04 22.11
CA GLY A 123 20.15 9.85 22.99
C GLY A 123 18.80 10.32 22.41
N SER A 124 18.76 10.80 21.16
CA SER A 124 17.50 11.06 20.45
C SER A 124 16.80 9.75 20.11
N ASN A 125 15.48 9.82 19.84
CA ASN A 125 14.68 8.66 19.48
C ASN A 125 14.01 8.83 18.10
N ALA A 126 13.46 7.72 17.58
CA ALA A 126 12.83 7.70 16.27
C ALA A 126 11.57 8.59 16.19
N SER A 127 10.86 8.83 17.30
CA SER A 127 9.70 9.73 17.32
C SER A 127 10.08 11.16 16.93
N GLN A 128 11.24 11.65 17.37
CA GLN A 128 11.73 12.99 17.02
C GLN A 128 12.09 13.07 15.52
N VAL A 129 12.65 11.99 14.96
CA VAL A 129 12.96 11.91 13.52
C VAL A 129 11.65 11.91 12.71
N VAL A 130 10.65 11.13 13.15
CA VAL A 130 9.31 11.09 12.54
C VAL A 130 8.67 12.48 12.55
N ASP A 131 8.66 13.18 13.68
CA ASP A 131 8.09 14.52 13.79
C ASP A 131 8.76 15.50 12.80
N SER A 132 10.09 15.44 12.68
CA SER A 132 10.84 16.31 11.75
C SER A 132 10.52 16.01 10.29
N ILE A 133 10.46 14.72 9.92
CA ILE A 133 10.09 14.31 8.56
C ILE A 133 8.65 14.70 8.25
N CYS A 134 7.72 14.47 9.18
CA CYS A 134 6.32 14.86 9.04
C CYS A 134 6.15 16.37 8.89
N ALA A 135 6.89 17.17 9.65
CA ALA A 135 6.87 18.63 9.53
C ALA A 135 7.35 19.11 8.14
N ILE A 136 8.43 18.50 7.61
CA ILE A 136 8.96 18.83 6.28
C ILE A 136 7.95 18.47 5.18
N LEU A 137 7.32 17.31 5.28
CA LEU A 137 6.40 16.80 4.29
C LEU A 137 4.96 17.27 4.50
N GLY A 138 4.65 17.87 5.65
CA GLY A 138 3.31 18.23 6.07
C GLY A 138 2.41 17.02 6.26
N LEU A 139 2.94 15.91 6.76
CA LEU A 139 2.20 14.69 7.09
C LEU A 139 1.75 14.72 8.56
N VAL A 140 0.73 13.94 8.86
CA VAL A 140 0.27 13.69 10.23
C VAL A 140 0.87 12.38 10.71
N PRO A 141 1.67 12.35 11.79
CA PRO A 141 2.21 11.11 12.33
C PRO A 141 1.11 10.36 13.11
N ILE A 142 0.93 9.07 12.79
CA ILE A 142 0.02 8.15 13.48
C ILE A 142 0.84 7.07 14.17
N GLY A 143 0.59 6.83 15.45
CA GLY A 143 1.31 5.80 16.23
C GLY A 143 2.76 6.17 16.58
N LYS A 144 3.12 7.45 16.56
CA LYS A 144 4.51 7.92 16.77
C LYS A 144 5.04 7.61 18.17
N GLU A 145 4.17 7.45 19.15
CA GLU A 145 4.53 7.05 20.53
C GLU A 145 5.22 5.69 20.58
N MET A 146 4.90 4.79 19.66
CA MET A 146 5.59 3.50 19.53
C MET A 146 7.06 3.69 19.13
N ALA A 147 7.35 4.71 18.32
CA ALA A 147 8.70 5.02 17.88
C ALA A 147 9.59 5.62 18.99
N ALA A 148 9.01 6.11 20.09
CA ALA A 148 9.78 6.66 21.20
C ALA A 148 10.70 5.61 21.87
N GLY A 149 10.35 4.32 21.80
CA GLY A 149 11.18 3.23 22.30
C GLY A 149 12.37 2.85 21.42
N VAL A 150 12.55 3.48 20.26
CA VAL A 150 13.68 3.28 19.36
C VAL A 150 14.67 4.41 19.55
N GLU A 151 15.70 4.17 20.38
CA GLU A 151 16.72 5.16 20.72
C GLU A 151 17.93 5.08 19.78
N PHE A 152 18.54 6.22 19.53
CA PHE A 152 19.79 6.38 18.79
C PHE A 152 20.91 6.83 19.73
N PRO A 153 21.65 5.92 20.40
CA PRO A 153 22.66 6.26 21.39
C PRO A 153 23.79 7.14 20.83
N ALA A 154 24.15 6.93 19.56
CA ALA A 154 25.18 7.72 18.86
C ALA A 154 24.60 8.95 18.11
N GLY A 155 23.29 9.19 18.24
CA GLY A 155 22.57 10.16 17.41
C GLY A 155 22.15 9.57 16.07
N TRP A 156 21.41 10.36 15.28
CA TRP A 156 20.95 9.95 13.97
C TRP A 156 21.13 11.10 12.97
N THR A 157 21.79 10.83 11.85
CA THR A 157 22.06 11.84 10.83
C THR A 157 21.74 11.30 9.45
N PHE A 158 21.17 12.14 8.61
CA PHE A 158 20.87 11.78 7.23
C PHE A 158 20.94 13.02 6.32
N VAL A 159 21.58 12.85 5.15
CA VAL A 159 21.61 13.85 4.08
C VAL A 159 21.25 13.14 2.77
N GLY A 160 20.22 13.62 2.09
CA GLY A 160 19.77 13.03 0.83
C GLY A 160 18.26 13.18 0.62
N PRO A 161 17.66 12.40 -0.30
CA PRO A 161 16.21 12.40 -0.51
C PRO A 161 15.46 11.91 0.72
N VAL A 162 14.34 12.55 1.06
CA VAL A 162 13.52 12.19 2.24
C VAL A 162 12.99 10.75 2.17
N SER A 163 12.74 10.23 0.98
CA SER A 163 12.35 8.82 0.80
C SER A 163 13.42 7.85 1.32
N GLN A 164 14.69 8.15 1.09
CA GLN A 164 15.78 7.34 1.61
C GLN A 164 15.96 7.53 3.13
N ALA A 165 15.67 8.74 3.65
CA ALA A 165 15.61 8.97 5.09
C ALA A 165 14.58 8.08 5.77
N ILE A 166 13.37 7.99 5.20
CA ILE A 166 12.30 7.13 5.70
C ILE A 166 12.67 5.65 5.57
N LYS A 167 13.24 5.21 4.44
CA LYS A 167 13.70 3.82 4.27
C LYS A 167 14.74 3.43 5.32
N ARG A 168 15.70 4.31 5.60
CA ARG A 168 16.69 4.09 6.65
C ARG A 168 16.03 4.03 8.03
N LEU A 169 15.16 4.99 8.34
CA LEU A 169 14.42 4.99 9.60
C LEU A 169 13.59 3.71 9.76
N ALA A 170 12.93 3.25 8.66
CA ALA A 170 12.19 2.00 8.65
C ALA A 170 13.07 0.78 8.96
N GLN A 171 14.31 0.75 8.46
CA GLN A 171 15.29 -0.31 8.76
C GLN A 171 15.68 -0.29 10.25
N ASP A 172 15.96 0.90 10.80
CA ASP A 172 16.32 1.06 12.22
C ASP A 172 15.15 0.64 13.14
N MET A 173 13.91 0.98 12.77
CA MET A 173 12.71 0.62 13.51
C MET A 173 12.36 -0.87 13.40
N ARG A 174 12.67 -1.51 12.27
CA ARG A 174 12.41 -2.94 12.03
C ARG A 174 13.10 -3.85 13.04
N ALA A 175 14.31 -3.48 13.49
CA ALA A 175 15.03 -4.20 14.54
C ALA A 175 14.27 -4.25 15.89
N LYS A 176 13.30 -3.36 16.08
CA LYS A 176 12.39 -3.30 17.24
C LYS A 176 10.97 -3.80 16.93
N GLY A 177 10.79 -4.49 15.79
CA GLY A 177 9.49 -5.02 15.37
C GLY A 177 8.50 -3.95 14.91
N LEU A 178 8.98 -2.75 14.57
CA LEU A 178 8.15 -1.63 14.09
C LEU A 178 8.29 -1.45 12.57
N GLY A 179 7.17 -1.14 11.92
CA GLY A 179 7.12 -0.71 10.53
C GLY A 179 6.69 0.74 10.40
N ILE A 180 6.96 1.33 9.25
CA ILE A 180 6.56 2.68 8.89
C ILE A 180 6.18 2.72 7.41
N TYR A 181 5.07 3.37 7.09
CA TYR A 181 4.67 3.66 5.72
C TYR A 181 3.95 5.01 5.63
N VAL A 182 3.78 5.51 4.43
CA VAL A 182 3.05 6.77 4.16
C VAL A 182 1.81 6.45 3.36
N ASP A 183 0.66 6.87 3.85
CA ASP A 183 -0.63 6.70 3.20
C ASP A 183 -1.46 7.98 3.26
N LEU A 184 -1.96 8.42 2.10
CA LEU A 184 -2.67 9.69 1.95
C LEU A 184 -1.83 10.85 2.49
N ALA A 185 -2.27 11.46 3.60
CA ALA A 185 -1.58 12.56 4.27
C ALA A 185 -0.97 12.15 5.62
N GLU A 186 -0.80 10.87 5.86
CA GLU A 186 -0.41 10.29 7.15
C GLU A 186 0.90 9.52 7.01
N MET A 187 1.75 9.62 8.04
CA MET A 187 2.88 8.71 8.25
C MET A 187 2.50 7.78 9.38
N VAL A 188 2.34 6.50 9.06
CA VAL A 188 1.81 5.50 9.99
C VAL A 188 2.93 4.64 10.50
N ILE A 189 3.05 4.55 11.83
CA ILE A 189 3.93 3.64 12.54
C ILE A 189 3.07 2.50 13.08
N PHE A 190 3.51 1.25 12.88
CA PHE A 190 2.79 0.06 13.31
C PHE A 190 3.74 -1.00 13.85
N ARG A 191 3.22 -1.98 14.60
CA ARG A 191 3.96 -3.17 15.03
C ARG A 191 3.65 -4.35 14.13
N TYR A 192 4.68 -5.09 13.71
CA TYR A 192 4.49 -6.32 12.91
C TYR A 192 3.81 -7.46 13.68
N SER A 193 3.89 -7.43 15.03
CA SER A 193 3.35 -8.45 15.92
C SER A 193 2.03 -8.07 16.60
N GLN A 194 1.48 -6.92 16.30
CA GLN A 194 0.22 -6.44 16.89
C GLN A 194 -0.80 -6.16 15.79
N ASP A 195 -2.06 -6.27 16.22
CA ASP A 195 -3.21 -6.00 15.41
C ASP A 195 -3.15 -4.62 14.72
N SER A 196 -3.80 -4.53 13.59
CA SER A 196 -3.84 -3.35 12.78
C SER A 196 -4.37 -2.13 13.52
N THR A 197 -3.90 -0.95 13.14
CA THR A 197 -4.36 0.34 13.66
C THR A 197 -5.78 0.69 13.19
N TYR A 198 -6.36 -0.07 12.26
CA TYR A 198 -7.63 0.21 11.59
C TYR A 198 -8.68 -0.87 11.83
N SER A 199 -9.94 -0.48 11.66
CA SER A 199 -11.10 -1.35 11.90
C SER A 199 -11.10 -2.63 11.08
N ILE A 200 -11.63 -3.69 11.67
CA ILE A 200 -11.80 -5.00 11.04
C ILE A 200 -12.91 -4.91 9.97
N ALA A 201 -12.59 -5.33 8.75
CA ALA A 201 -13.58 -5.63 7.73
C ALA A 201 -13.84 -7.14 7.69
N TYR A 202 -15.08 -7.53 7.56
CA TYR A 202 -15.47 -8.92 7.37
C TYR A 202 -15.78 -9.16 5.89
N LEU A 203 -15.10 -10.13 5.28
CA LEU A 203 -15.28 -10.50 3.88
C LEU A 203 -15.60 -11.98 3.76
N SER A 204 -16.73 -12.25 3.14
CA SER A 204 -17.18 -13.60 2.75
C SER A 204 -17.77 -13.56 1.34
N PRO A 205 -17.98 -14.70 0.68
CA PRO A 205 -18.66 -14.74 -0.62
C PRO A 205 -20.01 -14.02 -0.61
N ASP A 206 -20.70 -13.97 0.53
CA ASP A 206 -22.00 -13.32 0.68
C ASP A 206 -21.89 -11.83 1.05
N SER A 207 -20.73 -11.37 1.54
CA SER A 207 -20.51 -9.99 2.05
C SER A 207 -19.50 -9.18 1.24
N GLY A 208 -19.23 -9.58 -0.02
CA GLY A 208 -18.43 -8.76 -0.92
C GLY A 208 -17.07 -9.32 -1.33
N LEU A 209 -16.69 -10.53 -0.89
CA LEU A 209 -15.55 -11.26 -1.42
C LEU A 209 -15.94 -11.84 -2.80
N LEU A 210 -15.28 -11.40 -3.86
CA LEU A 210 -15.54 -11.82 -5.23
C LEU A 210 -14.67 -13.01 -5.64
N SER A 211 -13.41 -12.99 -5.23
CA SER A 211 -12.47 -14.11 -5.41
C SER A 211 -11.39 -14.10 -4.34
N LEU A 212 -10.82 -15.28 -4.10
CA LEU A 212 -9.69 -15.48 -3.18
C LEU A 212 -8.70 -16.43 -3.84
N GLN A 213 -7.41 -16.13 -3.79
CA GLN A 213 -6.35 -16.98 -4.32
C GLN A 213 -5.22 -17.06 -3.30
N ASP A 214 -4.74 -18.27 -3.01
CA ASP A 214 -3.52 -18.47 -2.23
C ASP A 214 -2.32 -18.07 -3.08
N THR A 215 -1.50 -17.16 -2.57
CA THR A 215 -0.28 -16.65 -3.20
C THR A 215 0.95 -16.91 -2.36
N THR A 216 0.84 -17.81 -1.38
CA THR A 216 1.93 -18.16 -0.46
C THR A 216 3.10 -18.76 -1.24
N ASP A 217 4.29 -18.20 -1.07
CA ASP A 217 5.50 -18.70 -1.73
C ASP A 217 6.08 -19.92 -0.99
N TYR A 218 5.47 -21.07 -1.21
CA TYR A 218 5.94 -22.34 -0.65
C TYR A 218 7.30 -22.78 -1.19
N SER A 219 7.63 -22.43 -2.44
CA SER A 219 8.88 -22.85 -3.09
C SER A 219 10.09 -22.10 -2.53
N GLY A 220 9.97 -20.80 -2.35
CA GLY A 220 11.02 -19.97 -1.76
C GLY A 220 11.31 -20.35 -0.31
N ALA A 221 10.26 -20.63 0.47
CA ALA A 221 10.42 -21.10 1.85
C ALA A 221 11.08 -22.47 1.94
N ALA A 222 10.69 -23.41 1.08
CA ALA A 222 11.32 -24.73 1.01
C ALA A 222 12.80 -24.64 0.62
N HIS A 223 13.14 -23.81 -0.36
CA HIS A 223 14.50 -23.62 -0.81
C HIS A 223 15.39 -23.02 0.29
N SER A 224 14.94 -21.98 0.99
CA SER A 224 15.69 -21.39 2.09
C SER A 224 15.88 -22.36 3.26
N GLY A 225 14.83 -23.13 3.60
CA GLY A 225 14.91 -24.14 4.65
C GLY A 225 15.87 -25.27 4.33
N LEU A 226 15.90 -25.74 3.08
CA LEU A 226 16.87 -26.76 2.64
C LEU A 226 18.30 -26.24 2.64
N GLN A 227 18.53 -24.98 2.30
CA GLN A 227 19.84 -24.34 2.38
C GLN A 227 20.32 -24.24 3.85
N ASP A 228 19.44 -23.88 4.76
CA ASP A 228 19.75 -23.83 6.21
C ASP A 228 20.10 -25.23 6.76
N LEU A 229 19.36 -26.25 6.34
CA LEU A 229 19.66 -27.64 6.69
C LEU A 229 21.01 -28.06 6.13
N ALA A 230 21.27 -27.82 4.85
CA ALA A 230 22.53 -28.15 4.21
C ALA A 230 23.73 -27.50 4.92
N SER A 231 23.58 -26.26 5.37
CA SER A 231 24.60 -25.55 6.14
C SER A 231 24.87 -26.18 7.51
N LYS A 232 23.82 -26.70 8.19
CA LYS A 232 23.93 -27.36 9.50
C LYS A 232 24.54 -28.77 9.39
N VAL A 233 24.22 -29.49 8.34
CA VAL A 233 24.74 -30.88 8.09
C VAL A 233 26.13 -30.86 7.40
N GLY A 234 26.64 -29.67 7.07
CA GLY A 234 27.96 -29.53 6.42
C GLY A 234 27.98 -29.99 4.95
N ALA A 235 26.83 -30.13 4.33
CA ALA A 235 26.71 -30.46 2.90
C ALA A 235 27.18 -29.27 2.05
N LYS A 236 28.14 -29.48 1.14
CA LYS A 236 28.58 -28.48 0.18
C LYS A 236 27.64 -28.53 -1.05
N PRO A 237 27.08 -27.41 -1.50
CA PRO A 237 26.31 -27.37 -2.73
C PRO A 237 27.25 -27.73 -3.93
N GLU A 238 26.96 -28.77 -4.62
CA GLU A 238 27.76 -29.20 -5.80
C GLU A 238 27.55 -28.28 -7.03
N LYS A 239 26.40 -27.63 -7.12
CA LYS A 239 26.11 -26.61 -8.13
C LYS A 239 25.14 -25.55 -7.53
N LYS A 240 25.15 -24.37 -8.13
CA LYS A 240 24.29 -23.25 -7.73
C LYS A 240 22.81 -23.68 -7.79
N GLY A 241 22.22 -24.05 -6.62
CA GLY A 241 20.81 -24.40 -6.48
C GLY A 241 20.51 -25.86 -6.07
N ASP A 242 21.43 -26.80 -6.22
CA ASP A 242 21.16 -28.18 -5.87
C ASP A 242 21.74 -28.53 -4.48
N VAL A 243 20.87 -28.95 -3.57
CA VAL A 243 21.24 -29.49 -2.26
C VAL A 243 21.07 -31.00 -2.33
N VAL A 244 22.17 -31.74 -2.30
CA VAL A 244 22.15 -33.22 -2.25
C VAL A 244 22.21 -33.62 -0.79
N LEU A 245 21.10 -34.17 -0.28
CA LEU A 245 20.99 -34.72 1.07
C LEU A 245 21.40 -36.22 1.03
N LYS A 246 22.07 -36.68 2.07
CA LYS A 246 22.28 -38.12 2.26
C LYS A 246 20.95 -38.79 2.65
N PRO A 247 20.79 -40.10 2.34
CA PRO A 247 19.57 -40.83 2.68
C PRO A 247 19.20 -40.76 4.18
N GLU A 248 20.19 -40.68 5.05
CA GLU A 248 20.03 -40.56 6.51
C GLU A 248 19.49 -39.21 6.96
N ASP A 249 19.62 -38.16 6.13
CA ASP A 249 19.19 -36.79 6.44
C ASP A 249 17.79 -36.47 5.87
N VAL A 250 17.17 -37.40 5.14
CA VAL A 250 15.90 -37.16 4.42
C VAL A 250 14.73 -36.99 5.40
N ASP A 251 14.65 -37.81 6.43
CA ASP A 251 13.58 -37.71 7.43
C ASP A 251 13.67 -36.39 8.23
N ASP A 252 14.88 -35.95 8.57
CA ASP A 252 15.12 -34.66 9.22
C ASP A 252 14.76 -33.48 8.29
N ALA A 253 15.01 -33.63 6.99
CA ALA A 253 14.62 -32.63 6.00
C ALA A 253 13.09 -32.52 5.89
N TYR A 254 12.36 -33.63 5.86
CA TYR A 254 10.90 -33.61 5.85
C TYR A 254 10.32 -33.00 7.12
N ALA A 255 10.84 -33.35 8.29
CA ALA A 255 10.40 -32.76 9.55
C ALA A 255 10.68 -31.25 9.62
N LEU A 256 11.80 -30.78 9.07
CA LEU A 256 12.12 -29.36 8.97
C LEU A 256 11.18 -28.62 8.01
N LEU A 257 10.92 -29.19 6.82
CA LEU A 257 10.00 -28.62 5.85
C LEU A 257 8.57 -28.52 6.41
N ASP A 258 8.11 -29.58 7.08
CA ASP A 258 6.80 -29.57 7.73
C ASP A 258 6.70 -28.45 8.78
N LYS A 259 7.75 -28.28 9.60
CA LYS A 259 7.84 -27.20 10.57
C LYS A 259 7.89 -25.81 9.91
N ILE A 260 8.59 -25.67 8.78
CA ILE A 260 8.65 -24.40 8.01
C ILE A 260 7.26 -24.07 7.46
N PHE A 261 6.60 -25.02 6.81
CA PHE A 261 5.28 -24.82 6.23
C PHE A 261 4.20 -24.56 7.29
N THR A 262 4.30 -25.22 8.46
CA THR A 262 3.38 -25.00 9.59
C THR A 262 3.53 -23.59 10.18
N ASN A 263 4.75 -23.05 10.21
CA ASN A 263 5.04 -21.73 10.79
C ASN A 263 5.04 -20.60 9.74
N MET A 264 4.75 -20.91 8.48
CA MET A 264 4.80 -19.94 7.41
C MET A 264 3.53 -19.07 7.41
N LYS A 265 3.70 -17.76 7.38
CA LYS A 265 2.58 -16.83 7.20
C LYS A 265 1.99 -17.01 5.80
N LYS A 266 0.70 -17.31 5.75
CA LYS A 266 -0.03 -17.44 4.49
C LYS A 266 -0.27 -16.08 3.87
N THR A 267 -0.20 -16.03 2.55
CA THR A 267 -0.51 -14.84 1.77
C THR A 267 -1.62 -15.15 0.77
N TYR A 268 -2.52 -14.19 0.58
CA TYR A 268 -3.64 -14.33 -0.33
C TYR A 268 -3.78 -13.09 -1.20
N SER A 269 -4.24 -13.29 -2.43
CA SER A 269 -4.81 -12.25 -3.26
C SER A 269 -6.34 -12.37 -3.21
N ALA A 270 -7.01 -11.30 -2.80
CA ALA A 270 -8.47 -11.28 -2.70
C ALA A 270 -9.03 -10.15 -3.56
N ARG A 271 -10.04 -10.45 -4.37
CA ARG A 271 -10.83 -9.43 -5.07
C ARG A 271 -12.14 -9.21 -4.33
N THR A 272 -12.46 -7.94 -4.07
CA THR A 272 -13.62 -7.55 -3.27
C THR A 272 -14.39 -6.41 -3.93
N ILE A 273 -15.63 -6.20 -3.49
CA ILE A 273 -16.33 -4.94 -3.75
C ILE A 273 -15.56 -3.78 -3.11
N VAL A 274 -15.82 -2.55 -3.53
CA VAL A 274 -15.19 -1.37 -2.92
C VAL A 274 -15.65 -1.21 -1.48
N VAL A 275 -14.68 -1.21 -0.55
CA VAL A 275 -14.89 -0.96 0.89
C VAL A 275 -14.32 0.42 1.22
N PRO A 276 -15.14 1.46 1.39
CA PRO A 276 -14.69 2.86 1.44
C PRO A 276 -13.70 3.20 2.55
N LYS A 277 -13.67 2.43 3.63
CA LYS A 277 -12.77 2.65 4.79
C LYS A 277 -11.53 1.77 4.77
N MET A 278 -11.37 0.90 3.77
CA MET A 278 -10.22 0.02 3.66
C MET A 278 -8.94 0.83 3.41
N ARG A 279 -7.89 0.47 4.13
CA ARG A 279 -6.56 1.08 3.99
C ARG A 279 -5.48 0.00 4.05
N PRO A 280 -4.27 0.25 3.56
CA PRO A 280 -3.12 -0.57 3.90
C PRO A 280 -3.01 -0.71 5.43
N ASN A 281 -2.59 -1.86 5.91
CA ASN A 281 -2.56 -2.23 7.33
C ASN A 281 -3.95 -2.37 8.00
N SER A 282 -5.06 -2.38 7.25
CA SER A 282 -6.36 -2.77 7.80
C SER A 282 -6.38 -4.26 8.11
N LEU A 283 -7.05 -4.64 9.20
CA LEU A 283 -7.33 -6.03 9.54
C LEU A 283 -8.59 -6.48 8.80
N VAL A 284 -8.52 -7.64 8.18
CA VAL A 284 -9.62 -8.24 7.42
C VAL A 284 -9.84 -9.64 7.91
N HIS A 285 -11.05 -9.96 8.34
CA HIS A 285 -11.46 -11.32 8.59
C HIS A 285 -12.05 -11.92 7.32
N ILE A 286 -11.40 -12.95 6.79
CA ILE A 286 -11.88 -13.68 5.62
C ILE A 286 -12.50 -14.99 6.08
N ALA A 287 -13.76 -15.22 5.69
CA ALA A 287 -14.45 -16.48 5.89
C ALA A 287 -14.91 -17.01 4.52
N ASP A 288 -14.15 -17.94 3.95
CA ASP A 288 -14.49 -18.66 2.73
C ASP A 288 -14.54 -20.19 2.99
N PRO A 289 -15.71 -20.73 3.40
CA PRO A 289 -15.85 -22.15 3.71
C PRO A 289 -15.55 -23.07 2.52
N ARG A 290 -15.73 -22.58 1.28
CA ARG A 290 -15.49 -23.38 0.06
C ARG A 290 -14.01 -23.66 -0.13
N ARG A 291 -13.15 -22.78 0.37
CA ARG A 291 -11.69 -22.87 0.30
C ARG A 291 -11.06 -23.28 1.62
N GLY A 292 -11.86 -23.47 2.68
CA GLY A 292 -11.38 -23.79 4.01
C GLY A 292 -10.55 -22.66 4.63
N VAL A 293 -10.82 -21.42 4.23
CA VAL A 293 -10.15 -20.23 4.78
C VAL A 293 -11.08 -19.56 5.78
N ASP A 294 -10.64 -19.48 7.02
CA ASP A 294 -11.29 -18.71 8.08
C ASP A 294 -10.18 -18.12 8.97
N GLY A 295 -9.95 -16.81 8.87
CA GLY A 295 -8.85 -16.21 9.59
C GLY A 295 -8.73 -14.70 9.44
N LEU A 296 -7.81 -14.15 10.21
CA LEU A 296 -7.48 -12.73 10.21
C LEU A 296 -6.25 -12.46 9.33
N PHE A 297 -6.37 -11.45 8.49
CA PHE A 297 -5.34 -11.02 7.56
C PHE A 297 -5.12 -9.52 7.61
N VAL A 298 -3.92 -9.10 7.33
CA VAL A 298 -3.55 -7.68 7.21
C VAL A 298 -3.42 -7.33 5.73
N VAL A 299 -4.01 -6.21 5.33
CA VAL A 299 -3.87 -5.67 3.97
C VAL A 299 -2.46 -5.11 3.81
N ASP A 300 -1.65 -5.75 2.99
CA ASP A 300 -0.29 -5.30 2.65
C ASP A 300 -0.29 -4.30 1.50
N ARG A 301 -1.06 -4.60 0.46
CA ARG A 301 -1.26 -3.76 -0.72
C ARG A 301 -2.70 -3.84 -1.17
N MET A 302 -3.19 -2.72 -1.67
CA MET A 302 -4.52 -2.65 -2.27
C MET A 302 -4.47 -1.89 -3.60
N GLU A 303 -5.21 -2.39 -4.56
CA GLU A 303 -5.46 -1.75 -5.83
C GLU A 303 -6.96 -1.52 -5.95
N VAL A 304 -7.36 -0.29 -6.22
CA VAL A 304 -8.76 0.11 -6.34
C VAL A 304 -9.00 0.52 -7.78
N ALA A 305 -9.88 -0.18 -8.48
CA ALA A 305 -10.34 0.14 -9.81
C ALA A 305 -11.80 0.58 -9.76
N VAL A 306 -12.06 1.86 -10.04
CA VAL A 306 -13.39 2.45 -9.93
C VAL A 306 -13.70 3.35 -11.13
N GLY A 307 -14.95 3.32 -11.55
CA GLY A 307 -15.46 4.25 -12.56
C GLY A 307 -16.97 4.41 -12.45
N ASN A 308 -17.47 5.49 -12.99
CA ASN A 308 -18.88 5.83 -13.01
C ASN A 308 -19.58 5.52 -14.37
N GLY A 309 -18.81 4.98 -15.33
CA GLY A 309 -19.37 4.49 -16.60
C GLY A 309 -20.08 3.14 -16.45
N PRO A 310 -20.94 2.75 -17.40
CA PRO A 310 -21.71 1.50 -17.34
C PRO A 310 -20.81 0.26 -17.34
N ASP A 311 -19.71 0.29 -18.08
CA ASP A 311 -18.77 -0.83 -18.24
C ASP A 311 -17.52 -0.69 -17.35
N SER A 312 -17.50 0.36 -16.50
CA SER A 312 -16.34 0.65 -15.65
C SER A 312 -16.21 -0.38 -14.52
N SER A 313 -14.97 -0.70 -14.16
CA SER A 313 -14.67 -1.51 -12.97
C SER A 313 -15.13 -0.82 -11.69
N PHE A 314 -15.51 -1.62 -10.68
CA PHE A 314 -15.80 -1.11 -9.34
C PHE A 314 -15.46 -2.20 -8.31
N ALA A 315 -14.17 -2.41 -8.10
CA ALA A 315 -13.63 -3.47 -7.26
C ALA A 315 -12.31 -3.06 -6.62
N MET A 316 -11.92 -3.82 -5.62
CA MET A 316 -10.60 -3.72 -4.98
C MET A 316 -9.92 -5.07 -5.06
N ASP A 317 -8.65 -5.06 -5.42
CA ASP A 317 -7.75 -6.21 -5.34
C ASP A 317 -6.81 -5.99 -4.15
N LEU A 318 -6.79 -6.95 -3.23
CA LEU A 318 -6.06 -6.90 -1.96
C LEU A 318 -4.98 -7.97 -1.93
N ASN A 319 -3.75 -7.58 -1.60
CA ASN A 319 -2.73 -8.52 -1.17
C ASN A 319 -2.77 -8.59 0.36
N LEU A 320 -2.94 -9.78 0.88
CA LEU A 320 -3.20 -10.08 2.28
C LEU A 320 -2.11 -10.95 2.85
N VAL A 321 -1.73 -10.67 4.08
CA VAL A 321 -0.76 -11.48 4.85
C VAL A 321 -1.44 -11.90 6.14
N GLU A 322 -1.30 -13.15 6.54
CA GLU A 322 -1.83 -13.67 7.80
C GLU A 322 -1.34 -12.81 8.97
N ALA A 323 -2.26 -12.45 9.86
CA ALA A 323 -2.03 -11.52 10.97
C ALA A 323 -1.10 -12.08 12.06
#